data_18cbcd1a5febfbc5b9f917d716279990
#
_entry.id   18cbcd1a5febfbc5b9f917d716279990
#
_cell.length_a   1.000
_cell.length_b   1.000
_cell.length_c   1.000
_cell.angle_alpha   90.00
_cell.angle_beta   90.00
_cell.angle_gamma   90.00
#
_symmetry.space_group_name_H-M   'P 1'
#
loop_
_entity.id
_entity.type
_entity.pdbx_description
1 polymer ?
#
loop_
_entity_poly.entity_id
_entity_poly.type
_entity_poly.pdbx_seq_one_letter_code
_entity_poly.pdbx_strand_id
1 'polypeptide(L)'
;MKYGIIKKYFVVVAALMVGATSCLDKMPESAIPVDEAMQSFDDAEQTVTGIYSMMKSSALWSGLITLLPDIQTDLVYAVDGYSNTYGQHWLWNIRSTNSEVESVYAALYGIISNCNFYLEKIDGIIAKQTLDEKITILEQYTGEVYAIRALCYSELLKFYCKAYDPATAENELGVVIRKYYSTPERSVRASLKDSYEFVLSDLKKAEEILDPDYDGYNSPYMTNAVAHALHARVALYMQEWDEAIEHATEVIERDTHYILVPANVEWSGGMSYFDRMWNYDFSYETLWQVGFTTTSYGGALGQVFLNFNNDFTYYYPDYVPAQWVLDLYVSGDLRYNAYFATLSTGYDHGLQWPLLVKYYGNQDYIANYIYHVTTPKPFRLAEQYLIRAEALCRKQNPDFSGASKDLSTLRENRFASGGSVSLSEENFIEEIANERIRELYMEGHRLQDLKRWGKLYRGGEGFTRTPQKSSLSEGSSISIKADDVRLVWPIPQHELEAPGSEVVKNESNN
;
A
#
# COMPACT_ATOMS: atom_id res chain seq x y z
N MET A 1 -3.98 77.14 24.06
CA MET A 1 -3.40 76.57 22.83
C MET A 1 -2.90 75.12 22.95
N LYS A 2 -2.83 74.49 24.09
CA LYS A 2 -2.38 73.08 24.25
C LYS A 2 -3.52 72.03 24.08
N TYR A 3 -4.75 72.35 24.28
CA TYR A 3 -5.87 71.39 24.15
C TYR A 3 -6.31 71.07 22.72
N GLY A 4 -6.06 71.94 21.78
CA GLY A 4 -6.42 71.77 20.35
C GLY A 4 -5.46 70.81 19.58
N ILE A 5 -4.24 70.70 20.04
CA ILE A 5 -3.20 69.86 19.41
C ILE A 5 -3.41 68.41 19.79
N ILE A 6 -3.77 68.12 21.06
CA ILE A 6 -4.02 66.75 21.56
C ILE A 6 -5.23 66.14 20.87
N LYS A 7 -6.30 66.89 20.63
CA LYS A 7 -7.49 66.41 19.90
C LYS A 7 -7.19 66.05 18.43
N LYS A 8 -6.34 66.80 17.75
CA LYS A 8 -5.90 66.53 16.36
C LYS A 8 -5.07 65.25 16.25
N TYR A 9 -4.19 65.01 17.20
CA TYR A 9 -3.40 63.75 17.22
C TYR A 9 -4.24 62.54 17.58
N PHE A 10 -5.25 62.68 18.47
CA PHE A 10 -6.16 61.58 18.82
C PHE A 10 -7.05 61.17 17.65
N VAL A 11 -7.51 62.11 16.82
CA VAL A 11 -8.31 61.82 15.61
C VAL A 11 -7.47 61.17 14.53
N VAL A 12 -6.19 61.59 14.35
CA VAL A 12 -5.28 61.01 13.38
C VAL A 12 -4.86 59.58 13.79
N VAL A 13 -4.61 59.32 15.07
CA VAL A 13 -4.32 57.99 15.58
C VAL A 13 -5.53 57.07 15.50
N ALA A 14 -6.74 57.54 15.79
CA ALA A 14 -7.98 56.79 15.63
C ALA A 14 -8.29 56.48 14.15
N ALA A 15 -8.02 57.39 13.22
CA ALA A 15 -8.16 57.17 11.78
C ALA A 15 -7.12 56.18 11.21
N LEU A 16 -5.89 56.16 11.77
CA LEU A 16 -4.87 55.18 11.43
C LEU A 16 -5.19 53.78 11.97
N MET A 17 -5.85 53.64 13.12
CA MET A 17 -6.25 52.32 13.65
C MET A 17 -7.45 51.70 12.91
N VAL A 18 -8.34 52.52 12.32
CA VAL A 18 -9.47 52.00 11.50
C VAL A 18 -9.00 51.59 10.09
N GLY A 19 -7.90 52.15 9.59
CA GLY A 19 -7.30 51.75 8.31
C GLY A 19 -6.45 50.46 8.35
N ALA A 20 -6.07 49.97 9.56
CA ALA A 20 -5.25 48.81 9.72
C ALA A 20 -6.00 47.47 9.83
N THR A 21 -7.36 47.51 9.91
CA THR A 21 -8.17 46.30 10.02
C THR A 21 -8.68 45.77 8.67
N SER A 22 -8.34 46.44 7.55
CA SER A 22 -8.95 46.16 6.23
C SER A 22 -8.10 45.19 5.36
N CYS A 23 -6.98 44.66 5.84
CA CYS A 23 -6.07 43.85 5.00
C CYS A 23 -5.85 42.41 5.49
N LEU A 24 -6.60 41.95 6.52
CA LEU A 24 -6.35 40.61 7.10
C LEU A 24 -7.23 39.50 6.50
N ASP A 25 -8.26 39.82 5.72
CA ASP A 25 -9.21 38.87 5.15
C ASP A 25 -9.18 38.78 3.61
N LYS A 26 -8.11 39.20 2.93
CA LYS A 26 -7.99 38.92 1.51
C LYS A 26 -7.37 37.52 1.36
N MET A 27 -8.20 36.54 1.06
CA MET A 27 -7.73 35.30 0.48
C MET A 27 -6.89 35.60 -0.79
N PRO A 28 -5.83 34.82 -1.08
CA PRO A 28 -5.16 34.92 -2.37
C PRO A 28 -6.17 34.85 -3.51
N GLU A 29 -6.00 35.65 -4.56
CA GLU A 29 -6.94 35.71 -5.69
C GLU A 29 -7.16 34.36 -6.39
N SER A 30 -6.29 33.37 -6.12
CA SER A 30 -6.37 32.00 -6.63
C SER A 30 -6.93 30.99 -5.62
N ALA A 31 -7.29 31.41 -4.40
CA ALA A 31 -7.85 30.50 -3.39
C ALA A 31 -9.39 30.52 -3.47
N ILE A 32 -9.96 29.34 -3.70
CA ILE A 32 -11.41 29.14 -3.62
C ILE A 32 -11.74 28.86 -2.15
N PRO A 33 -12.70 29.60 -1.53
CA PRO A 33 -13.19 29.27 -0.20
C PRO A 33 -13.68 27.82 -0.14
N VAL A 34 -13.43 27.13 0.97
CA VAL A 34 -13.84 25.72 1.17
C VAL A 34 -15.33 25.50 0.95
N ASP A 35 -16.15 26.51 1.35
CA ASP A 35 -17.61 26.43 1.19
C ASP A 35 -18.04 26.52 -0.28
N GLU A 36 -17.23 27.15 -1.13
CA GLU A 36 -17.47 27.34 -2.57
C GLU A 36 -16.80 26.26 -3.42
N ALA A 37 -15.84 25.55 -2.85
CA ALA A 37 -15.21 24.43 -3.52
C ALA A 37 -16.17 23.23 -3.58
N MET A 38 -16.29 22.58 -4.73
CA MET A 38 -17.17 21.44 -4.99
C MET A 38 -18.68 21.79 -4.84
N GLN A 39 -19.25 22.40 -5.88
CA GLN A 39 -20.66 22.80 -5.95
C GLN A 39 -21.44 22.12 -7.08
N SER A 40 -20.75 21.50 -8.04
CA SER A 40 -21.29 20.93 -9.25
C SER A 40 -20.85 19.49 -9.47
N PHE A 41 -21.45 18.82 -10.47
CA PHE A 41 -21.01 17.50 -10.96
C PHE A 41 -19.54 17.53 -11.36
N ASP A 42 -19.12 18.52 -12.15
CA ASP A 42 -17.75 18.62 -12.67
C ASP A 42 -16.73 18.84 -11.54
N ASP A 43 -17.10 19.57 -10.47
CA ASP A 43 -16.24 19.73 -9.28
C ASP A 43 -16.09 18.41 -8.52
N ALA A 44 -17.15 17.61 -8.42
CA ALA A 44 -17.10 16.29 -7.79
C ALA A 44 -16.19 15.33 -8.57
N GLU A 45 -16.31 15.29 -9.90
CA GLU A 45 -15.43 14.52 -10.78
C GLU A 45 -13.96 14.94 -10.66
N GLN A 46 -13.69 16.25 -10.65
CA GLN A 46 -12.34 16.77 -10.44
C GLN A 46 -11.77 16.42 -9.07
N THR A 47 -12.60 16.44 -8.03
CA THR A 47 -12.18 16.05 -6.67
C THR A 47 -11.76 14.59 -6.61
N VAL A 48 -12.55 13.68 -7.18
CA VAL A 48 -12.22 12.24 -7.27
C VAL A 48 -10.95 12.02 -8.10
N THR A 49 -10.83 12.70 -9.25
CA THR A 49 -9.61 12.66 -10.07
C THR A 49 -8.39 13.14 -9.27
N GLY A 50 -8.54 14.17 -8.45
CA GLY A 50 -7.51 14.67 -7.53
C GLY A 50 -7.11 13.63 -6.50
N ILE A 51 -8.06 12.92 -5.90
CA ILE A 51 -7.82 11.82 -4.94
C ILE A 51 -6.97 10.72 -5.62
N TYR A 52 -7.36 10.24 -6.80
CA TYR A 52 -6.58 9.25 -7.55
C TYR A 52 -5.18 9.74 -7.92
N SER A 53 -5.04 11.02 -8.24
CA SER A 53 -3.73 11.62 -8.52
C SER A 53 -2.81 11.60 -7.30
N MET A 54 -3.33 11.82 -6.09
CA MET A 54 -2.56 11.72 -4.85
C MET A 54 -2.04 10.30 -4.61
N MET A 55 -2.76 9.27 -5.02
CA MET A 55 -2.37 7.86 -4.86
C MET A 55 -1.12 7.49 -5.68
N LYS A 56 -0.72 8.31 -6.67
CA LYS A 56 0.52 8.12 -7.44
C LYS A 56 1.79 8.46 -6.68
N SER A 57 1.67 9.09 -5.51
CA SER A 57 2.83 9.51 -4.69
C SER A 57 3.81 8.35 -4.45
N SER A 58 5.11 8.64 -4.57
CA SER A 58 6.18 7.70 -4.22
C SER A 58 6.24 7.34 -2.72
N ALA A 59 5.55 8.09 -1.86
CA ALA A 59 5.34 7.72 -0.48
C ALA A 59 4.38 6.52 -0.34
N LEU A 60 3.59 6.22 -1.37
CA LEU A 60 2.57 5.18 -1.36
C LEU A 60 2.98 3.96 -2.21
N TRP A 61 2.05 3.38 -2.97
CA TRP A 61 2.23 2.10 -3.68
C TRP A 61 3.31 2.13 -4.76
N SER A 62 3.65 3.29 -5.31
CA SER A 62 4.76 3.44 -6.26
C SER A 62 6.14 3.55 -5.60
N GLY A 63 6.24 3.36 -4.30
CA GLY A 63 7.49 3.48 -3.56
C GLY A 63 7.42 2.89 -2.16
N LEU A 64 7.30 3.74 -1.13
CA LEU A 64 7.61 3.39 0.24
C LEU A 64 6.77 2.25 0.82
N ILE A 65 5.45 2.25 0.66
CA ILE A 65 4.60 1.20 1.25
C ILE A 65 4.68 -0.14 0.52
N THR A 66 5.20 -0.16 -0.70
CA THR A 66 5.50 -1.40 -1.43
C THR A 66 6.88 -1.93 -1.07
N LEU A 67 7.88 -1.07 -0.94
CA LEU A 67 9.27 -1.49 -0.79
C LEU A 67 9.69 -1.71 0.67
N LEU A 68 9.37 -0.76 1.57
CA LEU A 68 9.92 -0.77 2.92
C LEU A 68 9.48 -1.97 3.78
N PRO A 69 8.20 -2.44 3.72
CA PRO A 69 7.78 -3.60 4.50
C PRO A 69 8.54 -4.88 4.18
N ASP A 70 9.09 -4.97 2.97
CA ASP A 70 9.84 -6.12 2.51
C ASP A 70 11.36 -5.90 2.67
N ILE A 71 11.87 -4.70 2.36
CA ILE A 71 13.29 -4.34 2.53
C ILE A 71 13.74 -4.51 3.99
N GLN A 72 12.92 -4.10 4.95
CA GLN A 72 13.29 -4.20 6.37
C GLN A 72 13.28 -5.64 6.92
N THR A 73 12.81 -6.63 6.15
CA THR A 73 12.73 -8.03 6.58
C THR A 73 13.95 -8.87 6.12
N ASP A 74 13.74 -10.16 5.99
CA ASP A 74 14.73 -11.18 5.60
C ASP A 74 14.80 -11.44 4.08
N LEU A 75 14.02 -10.70 3.28
CA LEU A 75 13.87 -10.97 1.84
C LEU A 75 15.05 -10.50 0.98
N VAL A 76 15.77 -9.48 1.42
CA VAL A 76 16.87 -8.86 0.68
C VAL A 76 18.09 -8.61 1.55
N TYR A 77 19.25 -8.40 0.92
CA TYR A 77 20.45 -7.91 1.56
C TYR A 77 20.88 -6.59 0.96
N ALA A 78 21.28 -5.64 1.82
CA ALA A 78 21.90 -4.41 1.39
C ALA A 78 23.30 -4.68 0.85
N VAL A 79 23.68 -4.01 -0.24
CA VAL A 79 25.01 -4.11 -0.84
C VAL A 79 25.97 -3.20 -0.09
N ASP A 80 27.17 -3.72 0.24
CA ASP A 80 28.21 -2.95 0.91
C ASP A 80 28.75 -1.82 0.02
N GLY A 81 29.09 -0.69 0.67
CA GLY A 81 29.68 0.49 0.01
C GLY A 81 28.71 1.30 -0.85
N TYR A 82 27.42 1.02 -0.80
CA TYR A 82 26.39 1.76 -1.50
C TYR A 82 25.83 2.95 -0.69
N SER A 83 25.09 3.86 -1.36
CA SER A 83 24.54 5.10 -0.76
C SER A 83 23.54 4.92 0.37
N ASN A 84 23.21 3.68 0.72
CA ASN A 84 22.36 3.34 1.86
C ASN A 84 20.91 3.87 1.77
N THR A 85 20.31 3.84 0.57
CA THR A 85 18.89 4.14 0.37
C THR A 85 18.05 3.26 1.28
N TYR A 86 17.16 3.86 2.10
CA TYR A 86 16.35 3.16 3.11
C TYR A 86 17.16 2.38 4.17
N GLY A 87 18.43 2.69 4.36
CA GLY A 87 19.32 1.96 5.27
C GLY A 87 18.84 1.97 6.72
N GLN A 88 18.14 3.02 7.17
CA GLN A 88 17.56 3.06 8.51
C GLN A 88 16.49 1.99 8.71
N HIS A 89 15.65 1.74 7.68
CA HIS A 89 14.66 0.67 7.70
C HIS A 89 15.33 -0.71 7.67
N TRP A 90 16.30 -0.90 6.78
CA TRP A 90 17.04 -2.16 6.70
C TRP A 90 17.80 -2.50 7.98
N LEU A 91 18.37 -1.49 8.67
CA LEU A 91 19.09 -1.64 9.95
C LEU A 91 18.16 -1.65 11.17
N TRP A 92 16.85 -1.50 11.01
CA TRP A 92 15.88 -1.38 12.12
C TRP A 92 16.16 -0.22 13.07
N ASN A 93 16.72 0.87 12.56
CA ASN A 93 16.96 2.12 13.29
C ASN A 93 15.96 3.21 12.86
N ILE A 94 14.68 2.84 12.85
CA ILE A 94 13.58 3.72 12.44
C ILE A 94 13.20 4.62 13.61
N ARG A 95 13.16 5.93 13.38
CA ARG A 95 12.82 6.94 14.40
C ARG A 95 11.60 7.74 13.98
N SER A 96 10.96 8.41 14.96
CA SER A 96 9.84 9.33 14.71
C SER A 96 10.17 10.49 13.77
N THR A 97 11.45 10.85 13.65
CA THR A 97 11.96 11.88 12.72
C THR A 97 12.35 11.35 11.34
N ASN A 98 12.09 10.07 11.06
CA ASN A 98 12.40 9.47 9.77
C ASN A 98 11.46 10.00 8.69
N SER A 99 12.02 10.53 7.59
CA SER A 99 11.27 11.19 6.52
C SER A 99 10.33 10.25 5.77
N GLU A 100 10.70 8.98 5.63
CA GLU A 100 9.87 7.98 4.97
C GLU A 100 8.63 7.67 5.82
N VAL A 101 8.79 7.52 7.15
CA VAL A 101 7.69 7.31 8.08
C VAL A 101 6.70 8.48 8.05
N GLU A 102 7.22 9.72 8.09
CA GLU A 102 6.40 10.94 8.02
C GLU A 102 5.68 11.07 6.68
N SER A 103 6.38 10.81 5.57
CA SER A 103 5.82 10.94 4.22
C SER A 103 4.65 9.97 3.98
N VAL A 104 4.76 8.72 4.44
CA VAL A 104 3.66 7.73 4.35
C VAL A 104 2.46 8.19 5.17
N TYR A 105 2.67 8.60 6.42
CA TYR A 105 1.62 9.05 7.32
C TYR A 105 0.88 10.26 6.75
N ALA A 106 1.62 11.29 6.34
CA ALA A 106 1.06 12.52 5.77
C ALA A 106 0.32 12.27 4.46
N ALA A 107 0.84 11.41 3.57
CA ALA A 107 0.18 11.10 2.30
C ALA A 107 -1.16 10.38 2.52
N LEU A 108 -1.22 9.40 3.43
CA LEU A 108 -2.45 8.67 3.73
C LEU A 108 -3.51 9.58 4.37
N TYR A 109 -3.16 10.38 5.38
CA TYR A 109 -4.10 11.33 5.97
C TYR A 109 -4.48 12.46 5.02
N GLY A 110 -3.62 12.86 4.10
CA GLY A 110 -3.95 13.79 3.03
C GLY A 110 -5.05 13.28 2.11
N ILE A 111 -4.99 12.00 1.71
CA ILE A 111 -6.05 11.35 0.92
C ILE A 111 -7.33 11.23 1.76
N ILE A 112 -7.25 10.77 3.00
CA ILE A 112 -8.41 10.69 3.92
C ILE A 112 -9.11 12.03 4.05
N SER A 113 -8.36 13.13 4.18
CA SER A 113 -8.91 14.47 4.26
C SER A 113 -9.71 14.84 3.00
N ASN A 114 -9.20 14.52 1.81
CA ASN A 114 -9.91 14.77 0.55
C ASN A 114 -11.13 13.85 0.38
N CYS A 115 -11.06 12.60 0.83
CA CYS A 115 -12.23 11.72 0.89
C CYS A 115 -13.32 12.29 1.79
N ASN A 116 -12.95 12.78 2.98
CA ASN A 116 -13.90 13.42 3.90
C ASN A 116 -14.53 14.68 3.29
N PHE A 117 -13.71 15.51 2.62
CA PHE A 117 -14.20 16.68 1.91
C PHE A 117 -15.26 16.34 0.85
N TYR A 118 -15.00 15.30 0.05
CA TYR A 118 -15.97 14.80 -0.93
C TYR A 118 -17.25 14.31 -0.26
N LEU A 119 -17.12 13.43 0.73
CA LEU A 119 -18.27 12.79 1.40
C LEU A 119 -19.16 13.78 2.16
N GLU A 120 -18.62 14.89 2.68
CA GLU A 120 -19.42 15.93 3.33
C GLU A 120 -20.33 16.72 2.35
N LYS A 121 -19.98 16.76 1.07
CA LYS A 121 -20.65 17.64 0.11
C LYS A 121 -21.49 16.91 -0.94
N ILE A 122 -21.19 15.62 -1.17
CA ILE A 122 -21.74 14.90 -2.32
C ILE A 122 -23.27 14.78 -2.31
N ASP A 123 -23.89 14.55 -1.15
CA ASP A 123 -25.36 14.41 -1.06
C ASP A 123 -26.08 15.66 -1.57
N GLY A 124 -25.53 16.84 -1.24
CA GLY A 124 -26.07 18.12 -1.71
C GLY A 124 -25.91 18.36 -3.21
N ILE A 125 -24.95 17.68 -3.85
CA ILE A 125 -24.71 17.73 -5.29
C ILE A 125 -25.64 16.74 -5.99
N ILE A 126 -25.75 15.51 -5.50
CA ILE A 126 -26.68 14.48 -6.01
C ILE A 126 -28.11 15.01 -6.01
N ALA A 127 -28.54 15.61 -4.91
CA ALA A 127 -29.89 16.17 -4.78
C ALA A 127 -30.24 17.27 -5.80
N LYS A 128 -29.25 17.89 -6.43
CA LYS A 128 -29.43 18.91 -7.49
C LYS A 128 -29.47 18.33 -8.90
N GLN A 129 -29.07 17.03 -9.08
CA GLN A 129 -29.08 16.42 -10.39
C GLN A 129 -30.49 16.06 -10.83
N THR A 130 -30.72 16.16 -12.13
CA THR A 130 -32.00 15.82 -12.79
C THR A 130 -31.85 14.70 -13.82
N LEU A 131 -30.62 14.29 -14.10
CA LEU A 131 -30.31 13.24 -15.04
C LEU A 131 -29.86 12.00 -14.26
N ASP A 132 -30.55 10.89 -14.40
CA ASP A 132 -30.27 9.63 -13.71
C ASP A 132 -28.82 9.16 -13.98
N GLU A 133 -28.31 9.31 -15.21
CA GLU A 133 -26.92 8.99 -15.54
C GLU A 133 -25.91 9.73 -14.66
N LYS A 134 -26.12 11.02 -14.41
CA LYS A 134 -25.23 11.80 -13.52
C LYS A 134 -25.33 11.36 -12.07
N ILE A 135 -26.52 10.98 -11.62
CA ILE A 135 -26.74 10.45 -10.28
C ILE A 135 -25.95 9.15 -10.12
N THR A 136 -26.11 8.20 -11.06
CA THR A 136 -25.40 6.92 -11.05
C THR A 136 -23.87 7.10 -11.02
N ILE A 137 -23.32 8.03 -11.81
CA ILE A 137 -21.87 8.32 -11.82
C ILE A 137 -21.41 8.88 -10.45
N LEU A 138 -22.18 9.80 -9.84
CA LEU A 138 -21.83 10.36 -8.53
C LEU A 138 -21.94 9.31 -7.41
N GLU A 139 -22.89 8.41 -7.48
CA GLU A 139 -23.02 7.27 -6.58
C GLU A 139 -21.81 6.34 -6.73
N GLN A 140 -21.42 5.99 -7.97
CA GLN A 140 -20.22 5.21 -8.24
C GLN A 140 -18.98 5.88 -7.63
N TYR A 141 -18.75 7.17 -7.87
CA TYR A 141 -17.66 7.92 -7.25
C TYR A 141 -17.73 7.91 -5.71
N THR A 142 -18.92 7.92 -5.15
CA THR A 142 -19.11 7.86 -3.68
C THR A 142 -18.63 6.50 -3.13
N GLY A 143 -18.98 5.41 -3.80
CA GLY A 143 -18.49 4.08 -3.46
C GLY A 143 -16.96 3.97 -3.57
N GLU A 144 -16.38 4.53 -4.65
CA GLU A 144 -14.93 4.59 -4.84
C GLU A 144 -14.23 5.34 -3.69
N VAL A 145 -14.78 6.50 -3.29
CA VAL A 145 -14.21 7.32 -2.21
C VAL A 145 -14.28 6.60 -0.85
N TYR A 146 -15.35 5.86 -0.56
CA TYR A 146 -15.42 5.01 0.63
C TYR A 146 -14.35 3.91 0.59
N ALA A 147 -14.17 3.22 -0.54
CA ALA A 147 -13.14 2.18 -0.70
C ALA A 147 -11.72 2.76 -0.54
N ILE A 148 -11.43 3.94 -1.11
CA ILE A 148 -10.14 4.62 -0.98
C ILE A 148 -9.88 5.01 0.47
N ARG A 149 -10.87 5.55 1.18
CA ARG A 149 -10.71 5.94 2.59
C ARG A 149 -10.44 4.71 3.46
N ALA A 150 -11.17 3.63 3.25
CA ALA A 150 -10.94 2.34 3.91
C ALA A 150 -9.51 1.82 3.63
N LEU A 151 -9.05 1.86 2.39
CA LEU A 151 -7.69 1.46 2.00
C LEU A 151 -6.64 2.28 2.74
N CYS A 152 -6.77 3.61 2.79
CA CYS A 152 -5.82 4.47 3.48
C CYS A 152 -5.77 4.19 4.98
N TYR A 153 -6.90 3.98 5.63
CA TYR A 153 -6.94 3.59 7.04
C TYR A 153 -6.34 2.20 7.27
N SER A 154 -6.60 1.23 6.39
CA SER A 154 -6.01 -0.10 6.49
C SER A 154 -4.48 -0.06 6.39
N GLU A 155 -3.93 0.80 5.53
CA GLU A 155 -2.48 1.00 5.43
C GLU A 155 -1.90 1.66 6.70
N LEU A 156 -2.58 2.67 7.26
CA LEU A 156 -2.18 3.26 8.55
C LEU A 156 -2.14 2.21 9.67
N LEU A 157 -3.15 1.33 9.74
CA LEU A 157 -3.21 0.23 10.71
C LEU A 157 -2.07 -0.76 10.52
N LYS A 158 -1.73 -1.09 9.28
CA LYS A 158 -0.61 -1.98 8.95
C LYS A 158 0.72 -1.47 9.48
N PHE A 159 1.01 -0.20 9.34
CA PHE A 159 2.33 0.35 9.66
C PHE A 159 2.45 0.89 11.09
N TYR A 160 1.43 1.59 11.58
CA TYR A 160 1.51 2.37 12.83
C TYR A 160 0.77 1.72 14.01
N CYS A 161 0.24 0.51 13.84
CA CYS A 161 -0.43 -0.23 14.91
C CYS A 161 0.14 -1.64 15.07
N LYS A 162 -0.11 -2.26 16.22
CA LYS A 162 0.18 -3.67 16.45
C LYS A 162 -0.68 -4.56 15.51
N ALA A 163 -0.30 -5.83 15.36
CA ALA A 163 -1.20 -6.79 14.74
C ALA A 163 -2.49 -6.90 15.55
N TYR A 164 -3.60 -7.11 14.86
CA TYR A 164 -4.89 -7.30 15.52
C TYR A 164 -4.90 -8.63 16.27
N ASP A 165 -5.24 -8.56 17.54
CA ASP A 165 -5.55 -9.72 18.38
C ASP A 165 -6.95 -9.50 18.96
N PRO A 166 -7.95 -10.34 18.63
CA PRO A 166 -9.31 -10.19 19.14
C PRO A 166 -9.41 -10.09 20.66
N ALA A 167 -8.46 -10.68 21.39
CA ALA A 167 -8.45 -10.67 22.85
C ALA A 167 -8.00 -9.33 23.44
N THR A 168 -7.22 -8.52 22.71
CA THR A 168 -6.60 -7.28 23.24
C THR A 168 -6.93 -6.02 22.45
N ALA A 169 -7.49 -6.14 21.24
CA ALA A 169 -7.70 -5.03 20.29
C ALA A 169 -8.53 -3.86 20.85
N GLU A 170 -9.44 -4.11 21.80
CA GLU A 170 -10.22 -3.06 22.46
C GLU A 170 -9.34 -2.14 23.32
N ASN A 171 -8.21 -2.63 23.84
CA ASN A 171 -7.30 -1.90 24.72
C ASN A 171 -5.99 -1.46 24.02
N GLU A 172 -5.77 -1.90 22.77
CA GLU A 172 -4.61 -1.49 21.98
C GLU A 172 -4.88 -0.22 21.21
N LEU A 173 -3.82 0.56 20.93
CA LEU A 173 -3.92 1.81 20.20
C LEU A 173 -4.09 1.57 18.69
N GLY A 174 -5.18 2.08 18.16
CA GLY A 174 -5.47 2.17 16.72
C GLY A 174 -4.93 3.45 16.10
N VAL A 175 -5.70 4.07 15.23
CA VAL A 175 -5.37 5.30 14.49
C VAL A 175 -6.26 6.47 14.92
N VAL A 176 -5.92 7.69 14.52
CA VAL A 176 -6.80 8.86 14.66
C VAL A 176 -7.87 8.78 13.57
N ILE A 177 -9.12 8.52 13.96
CA ILE A 177 -10.23 8.47 13.02
C ILE A 177 -10.74 9.90 12.76
N ARG A 178 -10.57 10.36 11.53
CA ARG A 178 -11.14 11.62 11.02
C ARG A 178 -12.36 11.30 10.17
N LYS A 179 -13.55 11.65 10.65
CA LYS A 179 -14.83 11.39 9.95
C LYS A 179 -15.21 12.54 9.04
N TYR A 180 -14.78 13.75 9.39
CA TYR A 180 -15.17 14.99 8.75
C TYR A 180 -13.95 15.82 8.36
N TYR A 181 -14.12 16.61 7.29
CA TYR A 181 -13.10 17.56 6.83
C TYR A 181 -13.12 18.84 7.68
N SER A 182 -14.32 19.37 7.93
CA SER A 182 -14.54 20.71 8.46
C SER A 182 -14.59 20.78 9.99
N THR A 183 -14.62 19.65 10.69
CA THR A 183 -14.72 19.63 12.15
C THR A 183 -13.35 19.61 12.82
N PRO A 184 -13.02 20.57 13.69
CA PRO A 184 -11.82 20.53 14.49
C PRO A 184 -11.94 19.45 15.59
N GLU A 185 -11.72 18.20 15.23
CA GLU A 185 -11.69 17.09 16.17
C GLU A 185 -10.33 17.04 16.87
N ARG A 186 -10.33 16.62 18.14
CA ARG A 186 -9.08 16.32 18.85
C ARG A 186 -8.36 15.18 18.16
N SER A 187 -7.05 15.29 18.02
CA SER A 187 -6.20 14.23 17.49
C SER A 187 -5.95 13.18 18.57
N VAL A 188 -6.92 12.28 18.80
CA VAL A 188 -6.85 11.17 19.74
C VAL A 188 -6.94 9.87 18.96
N ARG A 189 -6.09 8.92 19.27
CA ARG A 189 -6.14 7.56 18.68
C ARG A 189 -7.33 6.79 19.24
N ALA A 190 -8.10 6.20 18.37
CA ALA A 190 -9.15 5.23 18.73
C ALA A 190 -8.51 3.92 19.21
N SER A 191 -9.32 3.00 19.74
CA SER A 191 -8.87 1.63 19.93
C SER A 191 -8.53 0.96 18.59
N LEU A 192 -7.72 -0.08 18.64
CA LEU A 192 -7.39 -0.86 17.46
C LEU A 192 -8.66 -1.50 16.87
N LYS A 193 -9.55 -1.98 17.75
CA LYS A 193 -10.85 -2.53 17.37
C LYS A 193 -11.73 -1.51 16.64
N ASP A 194 -11.98 -0.35 17.24
CA ASP A 194 -12.81 0.69 16.63
C ASP A 194 -12.23 1.16 15.28
N SER A 195 -10.90 1.18 15.17
CA SER A 195 -10.23 1.57 13.93
C SER A 195 -10.47 0.57 12.79
N TYR A 196 -10.41 -0.73 13.07
CA TYR A 196 -10.75 -1.76 12.09
C TYR A 196 -12.25 -1.80 11.78
N GLU A 197 -13.13 -1.64 12.77
CA GLU A 197 -14.57 -1.55 12.56
C GLU A 197 -14.94 -0.34 11.70
N PHE A 198 -14.23 0.78 11.82
CA PHE A 198 -14.41 1.92 10.93
C PHE A 198 -14.03 1.60 9.48
N VAL A 199 -12.93 0.90 9.25
CA VAL A 199 -12.54 0.42 7.92
C VAL A 199 -13.62 -0.48 7.32
N LEU A 200 -14.10 -1.47 8.08
CA LEU A 200 -15.18 -2.37 7.64
C LEU A 200 -16.49 -1.61 7.34
N SER A 201 -16.80 -0.59 8.12
CA SER A 201 -17.98 0.27 7.89
C SER A 201 -17.92 0.99 6.53
N ASP A 202 -16.74 1.48 6.14
CA ASP A 202 -16.56 2.13 4.84
C ASP A 202 -16.58 1.10 3.70
N LEU A 203 -15.99 -0.08 3.90
CA LEU A 203 -16.01 -1.16 2.91
C LEU A 203 -17.43 -1.66 2.61
N LYS A 204 -18.24 -1.88 3.65
CA LYS A 204 -19.66 -2.27 3.47
C LYS A 204 -20.43 -1.25 2.64
N LYS A 205 -20.23 0.05 2.86
CA LYS A 205 -20.83 1.08 2.02
C LYS A 205 -20.33 1.05 0.58
N ALA A 206 -19.01 0.85 0.40
CA ALA A 206 -18.45 0.72 -0.93
C ALA A 206 -19.04 -0.48 -1.69
N GLU A 207 -19.15 -1.63 -1.04
CA GLU A 207 -19.71 -2.86 -1.61
C GLU A 207 -21.20 -2.72 -1.97
N GLU A 208 -21.98 -1.98 -1.15
CA GLU A 208 -23.41 -1.69 -1.40
C GLU A 208 -23.62 -0.73 -2.58
N ILE A 209 -22.70 0.21 -2.80
CA ILE A 209 -22.84 1.28 -3.78
C ILE A 209 -22.20 0.93 -5.13
N LEU A 210 -21.00 0.31 -5.10
CA LEU A 210 -20.26 -0.02 -6.32
C LEU A 210 -20.97 -1.12 -7.10
N ASP A 211 -21.30 -0.83 -8.35
CA ASP A 211 -21.97 -1.77 -9.23
C ASP A 211 -20.95 -2.79 -9.80
N PRO A 212 -21.16 -4.11 -9.59
CA PRO A 212 -20.30 -5.16 -10.13
C PRO A 212 -20.19 -5.15 -11.67
N ASP A 213 -21.16 -4.58 -12.40
CA ASP A 213 -21.10 -4.47 -13.85
C ASP A 213 -19.96 -3.56 -14.34
N TYR A 214 -19.40 -2.71 -13.46
CA TYR A 214 -18.20 -1.90 -13.75
C TYR A 214 -16.89 -2.58 -13.37
N ASP A 215 -16.91 -3.81 -12.88
CA ASP A 215 -15.70 -4.59 -12.63
C ASP A 215 -14.90 -4.84 -13.91
N GLY A 216 -13.59 -4.86 -13.79
CA GLY A 216 -12.71 -5.16 -14.90
C GLY A 216 -11.25 -5.23 -14.49
N TYR A 217 -10.48 -6.05 -15.21
CA TYR A 217 -9.05 -6.20 -14.96
C TYR A 217 -8.27 -4.92 -15.33
N ASN A 218 -7.14 -4.71 -14.63
CA ASN A 218 -6.29 -3.51 -14.74
C ASN A 218 -7.02 -2.19 -14.50
N SER A 219 -8.09 -2.21 -13.70
CA SER A 219 -8.83 -1.00 -13.39
C SER A 219 -7.92 0.01 -12.70
N PRO A 220 -7.88 1.28 -13.13
CA PRO A 220 -7.24 2.36 -12.39
C PRO A 220 -8.17 2.93 -11.29
N TYR A 221 -9.40 2.46 -11.21
CA TYR A 221 -10.43 2.89 -10.28
C TYR A 221 -10.80 1.78 -9.30
N MET A 222 -11.32 2.16 -8.14
CA MET A 222 -11.89 1.21 -7.19
C MET A 222 -13.16 0.62 -7.77
N THR A 223 -13.27 -0.71 -7.75
CA THR A 223 -14.43 -1.45 -8.21
C THR A 223 -15.04 -2.24 -7.07
N ASN A 224 -16.20 -2.82 -7.28
CA ASN A 224 -16.84 -3.69 -6.28
C ASN A 224 -15.93 -4.88 -5.93
N ALA A 225 -15.29 -5.51 -6.93
CA ALA A 225 -14.32 -6.58 -6.68
C ALA A 225 -13.11 -6.12 -5.86
N VAL A 226 -12.63 -4.88 -6.04
CA VAL A 226 -11.52 -4.34 -5.24
C VAL A 226 -11.96 -4.08 -3.79
N ALA A 227 -13.19 -3.61 -3.58
CA ALA A 227 -13.75 -3.46 -2.23
C ALA A 227 -13.81 -4.81 -1.50
N HIS A 228 -14.33 -5.86 -2.14
CA HIS A 228 -14.30 -7.23 -1.59
C HIS A 228 -12.87 -7.75 -1.37
N ALA A 229 -11.94 -7.50 -2.29
CA ALA A 229 -10.54 -7.92 -2.14
C ALA A 229 -9.86 -7.25 -0.94
N LEU A 230 -10.13 -5.97 -0.70
CA LEU A 230 -9.65 -5.26 0.48
C LEU A 230 -10.33 -5.77 1.75
N HIS A 231 -11.63 -6.04 1.71
CA HIS A 231 -12.37 -6.61 2.84
C HIS A 231 -11.79 -7.97 3.24
N ALA A 232 -11.56 -8.87 2.29
CA ALA A 232 -10.91 -10.16 2.55
C ALA A 232 -9.54 -9.99 3.23
N ARG A 233 -8.71 -9.02 2.78
CA ARG A 233 -7.41 -8.72 3.39
C ARG A 233 -7.56 -8.18 4.82
N VAL A 234 -8.50 -7.28 5.05
CA VAL A 234 -8.78 -6.71 6.39
C VAL A 234 -9.32 -7.77 7.33
N ALA A 235 -10.27 -8.59 6.89
CA ALA A 235 -10.81 -9.71 7.67
C ALA A 235 -9.74 -10.74 8.03
N LEU A 236 -8.83 -11.07 7.08
CA LEU A 236 -7.65 -11.91 7.36
C LEU A 236 -6.78 -11.32 8.48
N TYR A 237 -6.56 -10.00 8.48
CA TYR A 237 -5.76 -9.32 9.51
C TYR A 237 -6.47 -9.27 10.85
N MET A 238 -7.80 -9.17 10.87
CA MET A 238 -8.65 -9.25 12.07
C MET A 238 -8.84 -10.66 12.60
N GLN A 239 -8.40 -11.69 11.87
CA GLN A 239 -8.64 -13.10 12.16
C GLN A 239 -10.13 -13.50 12.06
N GLU A 240 -10.90 -12.75 11.28
CA GLU A 240 -12.29 -13.04 10.92
C GLU A 240 -12.30 -13.98 9.70
N TRP A 241 -12.04 -15.28 9.98
CA TRP A 241 -11.73 -16.26 8.93
C TRP A 241 -12.87 -16.50 7.96
N ASP A 242 -14.11 -16.56 8.46
CA ASP A 242 -15.27 -16.80 7.62
C ASP A 242 -15.56 -15.60 6.70
N GLU A 243 -15.44 -14.36 7.19
CA GLU A 243 -15.52 -13.14 6.35
C GLU A 243 -14.39 -13.09 5.31
N ALA A 244 -13.16 -13.45 5.70
CA ALA A 244 -12.04 -13.52 4.76
C ALA A 244 -12.29 -14.52 3.63
N ILE A 245 -12.88 -15.69 3.93
CA ILE A 245 -13.26 -16.72 2.94
C ILE A 245 -14.38 -16.20 2.04
N GLU A 246 -15.43 -15.62 2.62
CA GLU A 246 -16.57 -15.08 1.89
C GLU A 246 -16.14 -14.05 0.85
N HIS A 247 -15.47 -12.99 1.29
CA HIS A 247 -15.08 -11.90 0.40
C HIS A 247 -14.00 -12.30 -0.61
N ALA A 248 -13.05 -13.17 -0.26
CA ALA A 248 -12.11 -13.72 -1.23
C ALA A 248 -12.81 -14.59 -2.27
N THR A 249 -13.86 -15.33 -1.87
CA THR A 249 -14.66 -16.16 -2.79
C THR A 249 -15.45 -15.30 -3.77
N GLU A 250 -16.05 -14.20 -3.31
CA GLU A 250 -16.73 -13.24 -4.17
C GLU A 250 -15.83 -12.75 -5.33
N VAL A 251 -14.55 -12.53 -5.06
CA VAL A 251 -13.59 -12.11 -6.09
C VAL A 251 -13.19 -13.29 -6.99
N ILE A 252 -12.88 -14.45 -6.40
CA ILE A 252 -12.37 -15.62 -7.13
C ILE A 252 -13.43 -16.18 -8.08
N GLU A 253 -14.70 -16.17 -7.68
CA GLU A 253 -15.82 -16.72 -8.47
C GLU A 253 -16.30 -15.76 -9.58
N ARG A 254 -15.72 -14.57 -9.70
CA ARG A 254 -15.92 -13.65 -10.84
C ARG A 254 -15.01 -13.99 -12.03
N ASP A 255 -14.97 -15.25 -12.40
CA ASP A 255 -14.10 -15.82 -13.46
C ASP A 255 -14.29 -15.19 -14.85
N THR A 256 -15.40 -14.52 -15.09
CA THR A 256 -15.66 -13.77 -16.32
C THR A 256 -14.86 -12.46 -16.41
N HIS A 257 -14.39 -11.96 -15.26
CA HIS A 257 -13.67 -10.68 -15.16
C HIS A 257 -12.18 -10.87 -14.83
N TYR A 258 -11.87 -11.89 -13.99
CA TYR A 258 -10.53 -12.11 -13.48
C TYR A 258 -10.13 -13.58 -13.61
N ILE A 259 -8.93 -13.81 -14.12
CA ILE A 259 -8.34 -15.14 -14.23
C ILE A 259 -6.87 -15.11 -13.81
N LEU A 260 -6.39 -16.17 -13.15
CA LEU A 260 -4.96 -16.36 -12.94
C LEU A 260 -4.25 -16.49 -14.28
N VAL A 261 -3.30 -15.60 -14.55
CA VAL A 261 -2.57 -15.65 -15.82
C VAL A 261 -1.46 -16.69 -15.76
N PRO A 262 -1.35 -17.60 -16.75
CA PRO A 262 -0.39 -18.67 -16.75
C PRO A 262 1.02 -18.19 -17.11
N ALA A 263 2.01 -18.64 -16.32
CA ALA A 263 3.42 -18.42 -16.61
C ALA A 263 3.99 -19.42 -17.63
N ASN A 264 3.30 -20.52 -17.89
CA ASN A 264 3.68 -21.57 -18.86
C ASN A 264 3.01 -21.44 -20.23
N VAL A 265 2.24 -20.38 -20.47
CA VAL A 265 1.61 -20.09 -21.75
C VAL A 265 2.21 -18.83 -22.34
N GLU A 266 2.76 -18.96 -23.55
CA GLU A 266 3.34 -17.83 -24.26
C GLU A 266 2.25 -16.84 -24.72
N TRP A 267 2.49 -15.56 -24.46
CA TRP A 267 1.71 -14.45 -25.01
C TRP A 267 2.31 -13.98 -26.35
N SER A 268 3.60 -13.63 -26.37
CA SER A 268 4.28 -13.16 -27.58
C SER A 268 5.81 -13.12 -27.37
N GLY A 269 6.56 -13.47 -28.42
CA GLY A 269 8.01 -13.26 -28.46
C GLY A 269 8.80 -13.98 -27.37
N GLY A 270 8.33 -15.13 -26.91
CA GLY A 270 8.91 -15.89 -25.82
C GLY A 270 8.52 -15.43 -24.41
N MET A 271 7.70 -14.36 -24.29
CA MET A 271 7.12 -13.91 -23.03
C MET A 271 5.80 -14.60 -22.74
N SER A 272 5.60 -15.02 -21.50
CA SER A 272 4.33 -15.56 -21.02
C SER A 272 3.31 -14.47 -20.71
N TYR A 273 2.05 -14.86 -20.47
CA TYR A 273 1.04 -13.94 -19.92
C TYR A 273 1.42 -13.40 -18.55
N PHE A 274 2.16 -14.17 -17.77
CA PHE A 274 2.68 -13.72 -16.46
C PHE A 274 3.80 -12.69 -16.60
N ASP A 275 4.72 -12.87 -17.57
CA ASP A 275 5.75 -11.86 -17.89
C ASP A 275 5.14 -10.55 -18.38
N ARG A 276 4.06 -10.63 -19.17
CA ARG A 276 3.33 -9.45 -19.65
C ARG A 276 2.84 -8.55 -18.51
N MET A 277 2.41 -9.15 -17.40
CA MET A 277 1.95 -8.39 -16.22
C MET A 277 3.04 -7.45 -15.69
N TRP A 278 4.31 -7.88 -15.74
CA TRP A 278 5.44 -7.10 -15.19
C TRP A 278 6.11 -6.19 -16.22
N ASN A 279 6.12 -6.60 -17.51
CA ASN A 279 6.79 -5.87 -18.58
C ASN A 279 5.90 -4.83 -19.26
N TYR A 280 4.57 -5.00 -19.23
CA TYR A 280 3.61 -4.12 -19.92
C TYR A 280 2.48 -3.63 -19.00
N ASP A 281 2.55 -3.94 -17.71
CA ASP A 281 1.51 -3.59 -16.73
C ASP A 281 0.09 -4.03 -17.14
N PHE A 282 -0.03 -5.17 -17.80
CA PHE A 282 -1.30 -5.70 -18.28
C PHE A 282 -1.49 -7.17 -17.88
N SER A 283 -2.58 -7.46 -17.18
CA SER A 283 -2.91 -8.83 -16.76
C SER A 283 -4.39 -8.99 -16.46
N TYR A 284 -4.96 -10.12 -16.82
CA TYR A 284 -6.32 -10.50 -16.43
C TYR A 284 -6.46 -10.86 -14.95
N GLU A 285 -5.39 -10.89 -14.18
CA GLU A 285 -5.43 -11.16 -12.74
C GLU A 285 -5.27 -9.89 -11.88
N THR A 286 -4.96 -8.73 -12.49
CA THR A 286 -4.84 -7.45 -11.78
C THR A 286 -6.22 -6.85 -11.57
N LEU A 287 -6.67 -6.81 -10.31
CA LEU A 287 -7.96 -6.20 -9.95
C LEU A 287 -7.86 -4.68 -9.98
N TRP A 288 -6.82 -4.14 -9.34
CA TRP A 288 -6.57 -2.70 -9.30
C TRP A 288 -5.10 -2.38 -9.48
N GLN A 289 -4.84 -1.34 -10.24
CA GLN A 289 -3.53 -0.75 -10.40
C GLN A 289 -3.61 0.77 -10.30
N VAL A 290 -2.54 1.41 -9.82
CA VAL A 290 -2.48 2.87 -9.76
C VAL A 290 -2.41 3.42 -11.20
N GLY A 291 -3.32 4.32 -11.56
CA GLY A 291 -3.48 4.79 -12.94
C GLY A 291 -2.30 5.62 -13.47
N PHE A 292 -1.24 4.96 -13.92
CA PHE A 292 -0.06 5.59 -14.52
C PHE A 292 -0.20 5.79 -16.03
N THR A 293 0.45 6.83 -16.53
CA THR A 293 0.66 7.10 -17.94
C THR A 293 2.10 7.58 -18.15
N THR A 294 2.59 7.62 -19.38
CA THR A 294 3.94 8.13 -19.71
C THR A 294 4.13 9.61 -19.37
N THR A 295 3.05 10.35 -19.15
CA THR A 295 3.07 11.78 -18.76
C THR A 295 2.69 12.04 -17.30
N SER A 296 2.16 11.01 -16.59
CA SER A 296 1.71 11.11 -15.20
C SER A 296 1.93 9.79 -14.47
N TYR A 297 3.04 9.65 -13.81
CA TYR A 297 3.46 8.47 -13.06
C TYR A 297 4.06 8.87 -11.71
N GLY A 298 4.34 7.87 -10.85
CA GLY A 298 4.90 8.07 -9.52
C GLY A 298 6.35 7.63 -9.43
N GLY A 299 6.71 6.94 -8.34
CA GLY A 299 8.06 6.48 -8.07
C GLY A 299 8.53 5.33 -8.98
N ALA A 300 9.84 5.11 -9.00
CA ALA A 300 10.50 4.06 -9.76
C ALA A 300 10.85 2.87 -8.84
N LEU A 301 9.94 1.90 -8.71
CA LEU A 301 10.07 0.74 -7.82
C LEU A 301 11.36 -0.05 -8.05
N GLY A 302 11.81 -0.15 -9.30
CA GLY A 302 12.99 -0.93 -9.65
C GLY A 302 14.32 -0.24 -9.36
N GLN A 303 14.34 1.04 -9.05
CA GLN A 303 15.58 1.81 -8.95
C GLN A 303 16.54 1.26 -7.89
N VAL A 304 16.05 0.88 -6.72
CA VAL A 304 16.88 0.34 -5.63
C VAL A 304 17.45 -1.05 -5.91
N PHE A 305 16.94 -1.74 -6.92
CA PHE A 305 17.41 -3.07 -7.35
C PHE A 305 18.20 -3.06 -8.65
N LEU A 306 18.03 -2.02 -9.48
CA LEU A 306 18.48 -2.02 -10.87
C LEU A 306 19.08 -0.66 -11.29
N ASN A 307 19.48 0.19 -10.35
CA ASN A 307 20.19 1.41 -10.70
C ASN A 307 21.39 1.07 -11.57
N PHE A 308 21.69 1.87 -12.61
CA PHE A 308 22.76 1.57 -13.56
C PHE A 308 23.64 2.80 -13.79
N ASN A 309 24.87 2.55 -14.30
CA ASN A 309 25.79 3.61 -14.70
C ASN A 309 25.33 4.29 -16.01
N ASN A 310 25.92 5.47 -16.31
CA ASN A 310 25.52 6.31 -17.43
C ASN A 310 25.62 5.64 -18.82
N ASP A 311 26.44 4.63 -18.97
CA ASP A 311 26.62 3.88 -20.23
C ASP A 311 25.85 2.54 -20.27
N PHE A 312 25.02 2.26 -19.26
CA PHE A 312 24.21 1.06 -19.14
C PHE A 312 25.00 -0.27 -19.14
N THR A 313 26.27 -0.22 -18.75
CA THR A 313 27.14 -1.41 -18.76
C THR A 313 26.98 -2.24 -17.51
N TYR A 314 26.77 -1.58 -16.35
CA TYR A 314 26.73 -2.22 -15.05
C TYR A 314 25.56 -1.71 -14.21
N TYR A 315 24.99 -2.62 -13.41
CA TYR A 315 24.00 -2.29 -12.40
C TYR A 315 24.67 -2.01 -11.05
N TYR A 316 24.07 -1.11 -10.29
CA TYR A 316 24.48 -0.73 -8.94
C TYR A 316 23.28 -0.85 -8.00
N PRO A 317 22.84 -2.10 -7.67
CA PRO A 317 21.72 -2.29 -6.76
C PRO A 317 22.06 -1.83 -5.34
N ASP A 318 21.07 -1.24 -4.65
CA ASP A 318 21.12 -1.05 -3.20
C ASP A 318 20.91 -2.35 -2.45
N TYR A 319 20.01 -3.18 -2.99
CA TYR A 319 19.56 -4.42 -2.42
C TYR A 319 19.59 -5.55 -3.45
N VAL A 320 20.01 -6.71 -2.99
CA VAL A 320 19.97 -7.95 -3.76
C VAL A 320 19.09 -8.99 -3.06
N PRO A 321 18.44 -9.89 -3.80
CA PRO A 321 17.64 -10.97 -3.21
C PRO A 321 18.45 -11.81 -2.23
N ALA A 322 17.86 -12.18 -1.10
CA ALA A 322 18.45 -13.10 -0.16
C ALA A 322 18.55 -14.52 -0.79
N GLN A 323 19.67 -15.22 -0.58
CA GLN A 323 19.88 -16.54 -1.18
C GLN A 323 18.78 -17.53 -0.81
N TRP A 324 18.35 -17.55 0.45
CA TRP A 324 17.30 -18.47 0.89
C TRP A 324 15.96 -18.22 0.17
N VAL A 325 15.69 -16.98 -0.26
CA VAL A 325 14.50 -16.66 -1.07
C VAL A 325 14.65 -17.22 -2.47
N LEU A 326 15.83 -17.07 -3.09
CA LEU A 326 16.10 -17.68 -4.40
C LEU A 326 15.95 -19.20 -4.36
N ASP A 327 16.37 -19.84 -3.25
CA ASP A 327 16.26 -21.27 -3.02
C ASP A 327 14.81 -21.77 -2.85
N LEU A 328 13.85 -20.87 -2.57
CA LEU A 328 12.42 -21.22 -2.53
C LEU A 328 11.84 -21.54 -3.92
N TYR A 329 12.44 -20.99 -4.98
CA TYR A 329 11.99 -21.23 -6.35
C TYR A 329 12.63 -22.51 -6.88
N VAL A 330 11.91 -23.61 -6.69
CA VAL A 330 12.37 -24.93 -7.12
C VAL A 330 12.34 -25.07 -8.65
N SER A 331 13.01 -26.09 -9.17
CA SER A 331 13.02 -26.38 -10.61
C SER A 331 11.59 -26.50 -11.15
N GLY A 332 11.29 -25.76 -12.22
CA GLY A 332 9.96 -25.68 -12.83
C GLY A 332 9.08 -24.54 -12.33
N ASP A 333 9.46 -23.81 -11.28
CA ASP A 333 8.78 -22.57 -10.89
C ASP A 333 9.19 -21.44 -11.84
N LEU A 334 8.29 -21.03 -12.72
CA LEU A 334 8.56 -20.07 -13.78
C LEU A 334 8.64 -18.62 -13.26
N ARG A 335 8.19 -18.35 -12.04
CA ARG A 335 8.31 -17.04 -11.42
C ARG A 335 9.76 -16.62 -11.24
N TYR A 336 10.68 -17.58 -11.05
CA TYR A 336 12.10 -17.27 -10.95
C TYR A 336 12.58 -16.43 -12.14
N ASN A 337 12.29 -16.86 -13.37
CA ASN A 337 12.72 -16.16 -14.57
C ASN A 337 11.99 -14.84 -14.80
N ALA A 338 10.75 -14.71 -14.32
CA ALA A 338 9.97 -13.46 -14.40
C ALA A 338 10.46 -12.40 -13.38
N TYR A 339 11.04 -12.84 -12.25
CA TYR A 339 11.44 -11.96 -11.17
C TYR A 339 12.93 -11.68 -11.10
N PHE A 340 13.77 -12.63 -11.53
CA PHE A 340 15.22 -12.54 -11.36
C PHE A 340 15.96 -12.78 -12.66
N ALA A 341 17.07 -12.04 -12.83
CA ALA A 341 18.02 -12.26 -13.90
C ALA A 341 19.44 -12.08 -13.37
N THR A 342 20.36 -12.92 -13.82
CA THR A 342 21.78 -12.76 -13.51
C THR A 342 22.35 -11.66 -14.38
N LEU A 343 22.72 -10.53 -13.75
CA LEU A 343 23.19 -9.33 -14.42
C LEU A 343 24.56 -8.91 -13.89
N SER A 344 25.33 -8.21 -14.72
CA SER A 344 26.65 -7.68 -14.35
C SER A 344 26.49 -6.46 -13.46
N THR A 345 27.15 -6.46 -12.30
CA THR A 345 27.16 -5.33 -11.37
C THR A 345 28.47 -4.55 -11.49
N GLY A 346 28.45 -3.27 -11.09
CA GLY A 346 29.64 -2.42 -10.98
C GLY A 346 30.53 -2.75 -9.77
N TYR A 347 30.22 -3.80 -9.05
CA TYR A 347 30.95 -4.27 -7.88
C TYR A 347 31.92 -5.39 -8.27
N ASP A 348 32.99 -5.53 -7.50
CA ASP A 348 34.00 -6.58 -7.63
C ASP A 348 34.32 -6.97 -9.09
N HIS A 349 34.72 -5.97 -9.88
CA HIS A 349 35.14 -6.12 -11.29
C HIS A 349 34.05 -6.72 -12.21
N GLY A 350 32.78 -6.44 -11.98
CA GLY A 350 31.68 -6.89 -12.83
C GLY A 350 31.05 -8.20 -12.37
N LEU A 351 31.10 -8.46 -11.07
CA LEU A 351 30.44 -9.62 -10.47
C LEU A 351 29.01 -9.76 -10.98
N GLN A 352 28.68 -10.94 -11.49
CA GLN A 352 27.33 -11.28 -11.91
C GLN A 352 26.52 -11.77 -10.70
N TRP A 353 25.33 -11.23 -10.55
CA TRP A 353 24.44 -11.55 -9.44
C TRP A 353 22.98 -11.66 -9.90
N PRO A 354 22.15 -12.55 -9.31
CA PRO A 354 20.71 -12.52 -9.52
C PRO A 354 20.12 -11.23 -8.97
N LEU A 355 19.67 -10.34 -9.84
CA LEU A 355 19.00 -9.09 -9.48
C LEU A 355 17.49 -9.22 -9.68
N LEU A 356 16.71 -8.43 -8.93
CA LEU A 356 15.25 -8.37 -9.08
C LEU A 356 14.88 -7.57 -10.32
N VAL A 357 14.46 -8.27 -11.38
CA VAL A 357 14.03 -7.66 -12.65
C VAL A 357 12.51 -7.51 -12.76
N LYS A 358 11.74 -8.01 -11.80
CA LYS A 358 10.28 -7.81 -11.71
C LYS A 358 9.87 -6.35 -11.91
N TYR A 359 10.67 -5.41 -11.42
CA TYR A 359 10.48 -3.98 -11.56
C TYR A 359 11.48 -3.33 -12.53
N TYR A 360 11.86 -4.06 -13.57
CA TYR A 360 12.77 -3.51 -14.59
C TYR A 360 12.22 -2.23 -15.23
N GLY A 361 10.91 -2.18 -15.39
CA GLY A 361 10.16 -1.06 -15.95
C GLY A 361 9.23 -1.52 -17.08
N ASN A 362 8.13 -0.80 -17.23
CA ASN A 362 7.21 -1.02 -18.32
C ASN A 362 7.88 -0.65 -19.66
N GLN A 363 7.76 -1.51 -20.69
CA GLN A 363 8.44 -1.34 -21.96
C GLN A 363 8.03 -0.06 -22.70
N ASP A 364 6.77 0.37 -22.56
CA ASP A 364 6.30 1.63 -23.15
C ASP A 364 6.94 2.85 -22.46
N TYR A 365 7.22 2.76 -21.16
CA TYR A 365 7.93 3.81 -20.42
C TYR A 365 9.41 3.84 -20.78
N ILE A 366 10.06 2.67 -20.85
CA ILE A 366 11.46 2.53 -21.27
C ILE A 366 11.68 3.11 -22.68
N ALA A 367 10.75 2.88 -23.60
CA ALA A 367 10.78 3.47 -24.95
C ALA A 367 10.74 5.02 -24.92
N ASN A 368 10.25 5.61 -23.83
CA ASN A 368 10.25 7.06 -23.57
C ASN A 368 11.34 7.49 -22.57
N TYR A 369 12.37 6.67 -22.37
CA TYR A 369 13.50 6.94 -21.44
C TYR A 369 13.09 7.04 -19.97
N ILE A 370 11.95 6.47 -19.57
CA ILE A 370 11.46 6.39 -18.19
C ILE A 370 11.81 4.99 -17.68
N TYR A 371 12.87 4.90 -16.87
CA TYR A 371 13.42 3.62 -16.41
C TYR A 371 12.89 3.25 -15.03
N HIS A 372 12.78 1.94 -14.78
CA HIS A 372 12.43 1.34 -13.49
C HIS A 372 11.04 1.71 -12.96
N VAL A 373 10.19 2.32 -13.82
CA VAL A 373 8.80 2.64 -13.51
C VAL A 373 7.90 1.53 -14.02
N THR A 374 7.13 0.97 -13.11
CA THR A 374 6.03 0.03 -13.37
C THR A 374 4.79 0.52 -12.65
N THR A 375 3.64 0.27 -13.22
CA THR A 375 2.36 0.56 -12.56
C THR A 375 2.19 -0.34 -11.34
N PRO A 376 2.06 0.20 -10.12
CA PRO A 376 1.82 -0.60 -8.94
C PRO A 376 0.50 -1.37 -9.02
N LYS A 377 0.50 -2.62 -8.54
CA LYS A 377 -0.65 -3.55 -8.57
C LYS A 377 -1.00 -4.02 -7.16
N PRO A 378 -1.59 -3.16 -6.31
CA PRO A 378 -1.84 -3.47 -4.91
C PRO A 378 -2.84 -4.61 -4.67
N PHE A 379 -3.67 -4.94 -5.67
CA PHE A 379 -4.62 -6.03 -5.60
C PHE A 379 -4.55 -6.92 -6.84
N ARG A 380 -4.20 -8.17 -6.60
CA ARG A 380 -4.15 -9.24 -7.61
C ARG A 380 -4.96 -10.45 -7.16
N LEU A 381 -5.58 -11.14 -8.11
CA LEU A 381 -6.36 -12.35 -7.85
C LEU A 381 -5.56 -13.42 -7.10
N ALA A 382 -4.26 -13.54 -7.37
CA ALA A 382 -3.38 -14.48 -6.68
C ALA A 382 -3.38 -14.29 -5.15
N GLU A 383 -3.45 -13.06 -4.67
CA GLU A 383 -3.54 -12.79 -3.23
C GLU A 383 -4.85 -13.33 -2.63
N GLN A 384 -5.95 -13.26 -3.38
CA GLN A 384 -7.25 -13.75 -2.88
C GLN A 384 -7.23 -15.27 -2.67
N TYR A 385 -6.58 -16.03 -3.55
CA TYR A 385 -6.32 -17.46 -3.33
C TYR A 385 -5.49 -17.72 -2.07
N LEU A 386 -4.45 -16.90 -1.85
CA LEU A 386 -3.60 -17.03 -0.66
C LEU A 386 -4.34 -16.66 0.64
N ILE A 387 -5.18 -15.62 0.60
CA ILE A 387 -6.04 -15.22 1.73
C ILE A 387 -7.01 -16.36 2.06
N ARG A 388 -7.74 -16.87 1.06
CA ARG A 388 -8.73 -17.92 1.26
C ARG A 388 -8.10 -19.21 1.76
N ALA A 389 -6.96 -19.61 1.19
CA ALA A 389 -6.22 -20.79 1.63
C ALA A 389 -5.81 -20.69 3.12
N GLU A 390 -5.27 -19.54 3.56
CA GLU A 390 -4.89 -19.35 4.96
C GLU A 390 -6.12 -19.36 5.88
N ALA A 391 -7.18 -18.65 5.52
CA ALA A 391 -8.40 -18.58 6.31
C ALA A 391 -9.07 -19.93 6.44
N LEU A 392 -9.11 -20.76 5.38
CA LEU A 392 -9.60 -22.13 5.40
C LEU A 392 -8.82 -23.03 6.39
N CYS A 393 -7.50 -22.84 6.50
CA CYS A 393 -6.69 -23.58 7.48
C CYS A 393 -6.91 -23.11 8.92
N ARG A 394 -7.32 -21.85 9.11
CA ARG A 394 -7.36 -21.21 10.45
C ARG A 394 -8.76 -21.08 11.06
N LYS A 395 -9.82 -21.28 10.28
CA LYS A 395 -11.19 -21.26 10.81
C LYS A 395 -11.44 -22.34 11.86
N GLN A 396 -12.51 -22.21 12.61
CA GLN A 396 -12.84 -23.11 13.73
C GLN A 396 -12.81 -24.60 13.35
N ASN A 397 -13.26 -24.95 12.14
CA ASN A 397 -13.17 -26.29 11.58
C ASN A 397 -12.31 -26.23 10.32
N PRO A 398 -11.00 -26.44 10.41
CA PRO A 398 -10.07 -26.26 9.30
C PRO A 398 -10.43 -27.12 8.07
N ASP A 399 -10.38 -26.52 6.89
CA ASP A 399 -10.54 -27.20 5.61
C ASP A 399 -9.21 -27.20 4.85
N PHE A 400 -8.31 -28.09 5.23
CA PHE A 400 -7.03 -28.27 4.56
C PHE A 400 -7.17 -28.75 3.11
N SER A 401 -8.27 -29.42 2.77
CA SER A 401 -8.54 -29.88 1.40
C SER A 401 -8.85 -28.69 0.48
N GLY A 402 -9.76 -27.82 0.91
CA GLY A 402 -10.07 -26.59 0.19
C GLY A 402 -8.86 -25.68 0.03
N ALA A 403 -8.11 -25.49 1.11
CA ALA A 403 -6.87 -24.70 1.10
C ALA A 403 -5.81 -25.31 0.16
N SER A 404 -5.63 -26.62 0.14
CA SER A 404 -4.74 -27.33 -0.79
C SER A 404 -5.15 -27.11 -2.24
N LYS A 405 -6.45 -27.10 -2.52
CA LYS A 405 -6.99 -26.83 -3.85
C LYS A 405 -6.63 -25.40 -4.30
N ASP A 406 -6.83 -24.41 -3.44
CA ASP A 406 -6.52 -23.00 -3.77
C ASP A 406 -5.02 -22.81 -4.08
N LEU A 407 -4.13 -23.33 -3.22
CA LEU A 407 -2.70 -23.26 -3.47
C LEU A 407 -2.28 -24.03 -4.73
N SER A 408 -2.84 -25.19 -4.96
CA SER A 408 -2.57 -25.99 -6.16
C SER A 408 -3.01 -25.24 -7.42
N THR A 409 -4.19 -24.62 -7.41
CA THR A 409 -4.71 -23.82 -8.52
C THR A 409 -3.76 -22.66 -8.84
N LEU A 410 -3.27 -21.96 -7.82
CA LEU A 410 -2.27 -20.89 -8.01
C LEU A 410 -0.98 -21.44 -8.62
N ARG A 411 -0.43 -22.53 -8.06
CA ARG A 411 0.85 -23.13 -8.50
C ARG A 411 0.75 -23.70 -9.92
N GLU A 412 -0.36 -24.30 -10.33
CA GLU A 412 -0.57 -24.78 -11.69
C GLU A 412 -0.40 -23.69 -12.74
N ASN A 413 -0.72 -22.45 -12.39
CA ASN A 413 -0.50 -21.27 -13.23
C ASN A 413 0.91 -20.68 -13.12
N ARG A 414 1.78 -21.20 -12.27
CA ARG A 414 3.14 -20.69 -12.00
C ARG A 414 4.24 -21.68 -12.37
N PHE A 415 3.91 -22.95 -12.49
CA PHE A 415 4.86 -24.01 -12.77
C PHE A 415 4.79 -24.46 -14.23
N ALA A 416 5.92 -24.91 -14.77
CA ALA A 416 5.99 -25.51 -16.09
C ALA A 416 5.13 -26.78 -16.18
N SER A 417 5.05 -27.53 -15.08
CA SER A 417 4.18 -28.70 -14.90
C SER A 417 4.11 -29.05 -13.41
N GLY A 418 3.01 -29.66 -12.97
CA GLY A 418 2.76 -30.00 -11.56
C GLY A 418 2.26 -28.79 -10.77
N GLY A 419 2.75 -28.64 -9.56
CA GLY A 419 2.34 -27.54 -8.67
C GLY A 419 1.37 -27.99 -7.56
N SER A 420 0.91 -29.23 -7.56
CA SER A 420 0.04 -29.74 -6.50
C SER A 420 0.71 -29.67 -5.13
N VAL A 421 -0.05 -29.29 -4.11
CA VAL A 421 0.38 -29.24 -2.72
C VAL A 421 -0.69 -29.86 -1.84
N SER A 422 -0.26 -30.50 -0.75
CA SER A 422 -1.16 -31.01 0.27
C SER A 422 -0.85 -30.33 1.60
N LEU A 423 -1.82 -29.62 2.13
CA LEU A 423 -1.76 -28.96 3.43
C LEU A 423 -2.30 -29.86 4.54
N SER A 424 -1.73 -29.72 5.70
CA SER A 424 -2.13 -30.36 6.94
C SER A 424 -1.91 -29.42 8.12
N GLU A 425 -2.34 -29.79 9.31
CA GLU A 425 -2.12 -29.02 10.53
C GLU A 425 -0.63 -28.73 10.80
N GLU A 426 0.24 -29.67 10.42
CA GLU A 426 1.68 -29.57 10.70
C GLU A 426 2.44 -28.68 9.72
N ASN A 427 1.94 -28.52 8.47
CA ASN A 427 2.73 -27.84 7.43
C ASN A 427 2.09 -26.57 6.84
N PHE A 428 0.80 -26.30 7.11
CA PHE A 428 0.06 -25.26 6.37
C PHE A 428 0.70 -23.87 6.47
N ILE A 429 1.16 -23.48 7.66
CA ILE A 429 1.66 -22.11 7.85
C ILE A 429 2.99 -21.89 7.12
N GLU A 430 3.89 -22.89 7.12
CA GLU A 430 5.16 -22.77 6.42
C GLU A 430 4.96 -22.82 4.88
N GLU A 431 4.06 -23.70 4.39
CA GLU A 431 3.72 -23.76 2.97
C GLU A 431 3.07 -22.48 2.45
N ILE A 432 2.11 -21.93 3.21
CA ILE A 432 1.46 -20.65 2.86
C ILE A 432 2.48 -19.50 2.93
N ALA A 433 3.33 -19.45 3.96
CA ALA A 433 4.34 -18.42 4.10
C ALA A 433 5.32 -18.43 2.91
N ASN A 434 5.79 -19.62 2.53
CA ASN A 434 6.68 -19.79 1.40
C ASN A 434 6.01 -19.43 0.08
N GLU A 435 4.71 -19.77 -0.09
CA GLU A 435 3.96 -19.41 -1.29
C GLU A 435 3.71 -17.91 -1.38
N ARG A 436 3.37 -17.27 -0.27
CA ARG A 436 3.23 -15.81 -0.22
C ARG A 436 4.53 -15.09 -0.58
N ILE A 437 5.68 -15.59 -0.13
CA ILE A 437 6.98 -15.02 -0.52
C ILE A 437 7.23 -15.22 -2.01
N ARG A 438 7.00 -16.43 -2.56
CA ARG A 438 7.20 -16.69 -3.99
C ARG A 438 6.30 -15.85 -4.88
N GLU A 439 5.05 -15.68 -4.49
CA GLU A 439 4.06 -14.97 -5.30
C GLU A 439 4.12 -13.45 -5.15
N LEU A 440 4.23 -12.99 -3.90
CA LEU A 440 4.11 -11.57 -3.54
C LEU A 440 5.48 -10.92 -3.23
N TYR A 441 6.57 -11.48 -3.76
CA TYR A 441 7.93 -11.01 -3.51
C TYR A 441 8.07 -9.53 -3.83
N MET A 442 8.48 -8.73 -2.84
CA MET A 442 8.66 -7.28 -2.92
C MET A 442 7.38 -6.49 -3.28
N GLU A 443 6.20 -7.00 -2.91
CA GLU A 443 4.93 -6.30 -3.04
C GLU A 443 4.41 -5.70 -1.70
N GLY A 444 5.25 -5.66 -0.66
CA GLY A 444 4.96 -4.98 0.61
C GLY A 444 4.14 -5.81 1.62
N HIS A 445 4.25 -7.13 1.59
CA HIS A 445 3.46 -8.02 2.43
C HIS A 445 4.22 -8.66 3.61
N ARG A 446 5.53 -8.91 3.48
CA ARG A 446 6.29 -9.75 4.41
C ARG A 446 6.26 -9.27 5.85
N LEU A 447 6.47 -7.97 6.09
CA LEU A 447 6.45 -7.40 7.44
C LEU A 447 5.11 -7.67 8.14
N GLN A 448 4.01 -7.49 7.41
CA GLN A 448 2.66 -7.67 7.94
C GLN A 448 2.37 -9.15 8.22
N ASP A 449 2.82 -10.04 7.34
CA ASP A 449 2.70 -11.48 7.52
C ASP A 449 3.45 -11.94 8.77
N LEU A 450 4.69 -11.50 8.97
CA LEU A 450 5.48 -11.81 10.17
C LEU A 450 4.81 -11.31 11.45
N LYS A 451 4.27 -10.08 11.41
CA LYS A 451 3.60 -9.45 12.53
C LYS A 451 2.31 -10.16 12.93
N ARG A 452 1.44 -10.50 11.96
CA ARG A 452 0.12 -11.10 12.21
C ARG A 452 0.17 -12.61 12.50
N TRP A 453 1.18 -13.31 11.97
CA TRP A 453 1.35 -14.73 12.29
C TRP A 453 1.89 -14.96 13.70
N GLY A 454 2.68 -14.02 14.22
CA GLY A 454 3.15 -14.08 15.59
C GLY A 454 3.79 -15.43 15.93
N LYS A 455 3.32 -16.07 16.98
CA LYS A 455 3.83 -17.35 17.44
C LYS A 455 3.47 -18.55 16.53
N LEU A 456 2.49 -18.40 15.66
CA LEU A 456 2.09 -19.46 14.74
C LEU A 456 3.21 -19.80 13.74
N TYR A 457 3.92 -18.78 13.27
CA TYR A 457 5.03 -18.97 12.35
C TYR A 457 6.35 -19.10 13.11
N ARG A 458 7.02 -20.24 12.94
CA ARG A 458 8.33 -20.55 13.57
C ARG A 458 8.38 -20.29 15.08
N GLY A 459 7.27 -20.54 15.78
CA GLY A 459 7.22 -20.34 17.24
C GLY A 459 7.35 -18.90 17.72
N GLY A 460 7.25 -17.92 16.83
CA GLY A 460 7.40 -16.50 17.14
C GLY A 460 8.85 -16.00 17.08
N GLU A 461 9.78 -16.78 16.53
CA GLU A 461 11.19 -16.35 16.36
C GLU A 461 11.33 -15.23 15.31
N GLY A 462 10.27 -14.99 14.51
CA GLY A 462 10.29 -13.98 13.45
C GLY A 462 11.32 -14.32 12.38
N PHE A 463 12.40 -13.53 12.27
CA PHE A 463 13.50 -13.85 11.36
C PHE A 463 14.87 -13.45 11.93
N THR A 464 15.90 -14.13 11.43
CA THR A 464 17.31 -13.76 11.65
C THR A 464 17.96 -13.54 10.29
N ARG A 465 18.51 -12.34 10.09
CA ARG A 465 19.28 -11.98 8.91
C ARG A 465 20.77 -12.01 9.26
N THR A 466 21.53 -12.80 8.55
CA THR A 466 22.97 -12.91 8.69
C THR A 466 23.65 -12.53 7.39
N PRO A 467 24.85 -11.90 7.40
CA PRO A 467 25.60 -11.60 6.19
C PRO A 467 25.84 -12.86 5.36
N GLN A 468 25.66 -12.75 4.05
CA GLN A 468 25.96 -13.83 3.12
C GLN A 468 27.41 -13.71 2.65
N LYS A 469 28.22 -14.77 2.84
CA LYS A 469 29.63 -14.78 2.41
C LYS A 469 29.85 -14.60 0.90
N SER A 470 28.84 -14.96 0.12
CA SER A 470 28.87 -14.85 -1.35
C SER A 470 28.16 -13.63 -1.89
N SER A 471 27.52 -12.83 -1.02
CA SER A 471 26.85 -11.58 -1.42
C SER A 471 27.82 -10.41 -1.33
N LEU A 472 27.50 -9.36 -2.07
CA LEU A 472 28.18 -8.06 -1.97
C LEU A 472 27.91 -7.35 -0.63
N SER A 473 27.10 -7.94 0.23
CA SER A 473 26.57 -7.35 1.45
C SER A 473 27.35 -7.80 2.67
N GLU A 474 27.84 -6.84 3.43
CA GLU A 474 28.30 -7.02 4.81
C GLU A 474 27.23 -6.60 5.82
N GLY A 475 25.94 -6.70 5.46
CA GLY A 475 24.87 -6.29 6.34
C GLY A 475 25.02 -6.82 7.76
N SER A 476 24.77 -6.00 8.76
CA SER A 476 24.83 -6.42 10.16
C SER A 476 23.84 -7.56 10.43
N SER A 477 24.28 -8.54 11.20
CA SER A 477 23.40 -9.57 11.72
C SER A 477 22.32 -8.92 12.58
N ILE A 478 21.06 -9.27 12.34
CA ILE A 478 19.92 -8.80 13.13
C ILE A 478 18.93 -9.94 13.31
N SER A 479 18.36 -10.02 14.50
CA SER A 479 17.26 -10.93 14.82
C SER A 479 16.07 -10.13 15.32
N ILE A 480 14.92 -10.34 14.71
CA ILE A 480 13.66 -9.67 15.05
C ILE A 480 12.64 -10.75 15.41
N LYS A 481 12.13 -10.69 16.63
CA LYS A 481 11.08 -11.59 17.10
C LYS A 481 9.70 -11.09 16.65
N ALA A 482 8.73 -11.99 16.65
CA ALA A 482 7.36 -11.67 16.26
C ALA A 482 6.65 -10.67 17.20
N ASP A 483 7.13 -10.50 18.42
CA ASP A 483 6.63 -9.55 19.41
C ASP A 483 7.54 -8.30 19.58
N ASP A 484 8.51 -8.11 18.68
CA ASP A 484 9.41 -6.95 18.73
C ASP A 484 8.64 -5.66 18.47
N VAL A 485 8.79 -4.69 19.37
CA VAL A 485 8.08 -3.39 19.27
C VAL A 485 8.42 -2.64 17.99
N ARG A 486 9.59 -2.88 17.39
CA ARG A 486 10.04 -2.28 16.13
C ARG A 486 9.28 -2.78 14.90
N LEU A 487 8.44 -3.83 15.02
CA LEU A 487 7.51 -4.25 13.95
C LEU A 487 6.42 -3.20 13.69
N VAL A 488 6.23 -2.26 14.61
CA VAL A 488 5.32 -1.13 14.47
C VAL A 488 6.14 0.13 14.22
N TRP A 489 5.86 0.85 13.16
CA TRP A 489 6.54 2.11 12.89
C TRP A 489 6.21 3.15 13.95
N PRO A 490 7.16 4.03 14.32
CA PRO A 490 6.90 5.10 15.25
C PRO A 490 5.89 6.10 14.68
N ILE A 491 5.09 6.73 15.53
CA ILE A 491 4.27 7.88 15.12
C ILE A 491 5.22 9.03 14.77
N PRO A 492 5.01 9.72 13.63
CA PRO A 492 5.86 10.84 13.23
C PRO A 492 5.96 11.93 14.28
N GLN A 493 7.16 12.50 14.44
CA GLN A 493 7.42 13.57 15.40
C GLN A 493 6.51 14.78 15.17
N HIS A 494 6.29 15.13 13.91
CA HIS A 494 5.42 16.24 13.53
C HIS A 494 3.98 16.08 14.05
N GLU A 495 3.43 14.86 13.98
CA GLU A 495 2.09 14.58 14.50
C GLU A 495 2.05 14.67 16.04
N LEU A 496 3.09 14.18 16.72
CA LEU A 496 3.17 14.25 18.19
C LEU A 496 3.29 15.70 18.71
N GLU A 497 3.95 16.57 17.96
CA GLU A 497 4.20 17.98 18.31
C GLU A 497 3.19 18.96 17.71
N ALA A 498 2.24 18.48 16.91
CA ALA A 498 1.22 19.33 16.29
C ALA A 498 0.42 20.09 17.36
N PRO A 499 0.09 21.38 17.14
CA PRO A 499 -0.70 22.17 18.08
C PRO A 499 -2.03 21.49 18.41
N GLY A 500 -2.28 21.19 19.68
CA GLY A 500 -3.48 20.51 20.15
C GLY A 500 -3.52 19.00 19.92
N SER A 501 -2.39 18.38 19.52
CA SER A 501 -2.28 16.93 19.43
C SER A 501 -2.36 16.29 20.82
N GLU A 502 -3.18 15.25 20.92
CA GLU A 502 -3.26 14.35 22.08
C GLU A 502 -2.86 12.92 21.66
N VAL A 503 -2.14 12.80 20.55
CA VAL A 503 -1.71 11.50 19.99
C VAL A 503 -0.68 10.83 20.89
N VAL A 504 -1.03 9.65 21.36
CA VAL A 504 -0.12 8.82 22.17
C VAL A 504 0.87 8.12 21.22
N LYS A 505 2.17 8.22 21.55
CA LYS A 505 3.25 7.58 20.80
C LYS A 505 3.20 6.04 20.90
N ASN A 506 3.79 5.37 19.94
CA ASN A 506 4.06 3.93 19.99
C ASN A 506 5.27 3.61 20.90
N GLU A 507 5.37 2.37 21.35
CA GLU A 507 6.56 1.89 22.09
C GLU A 507 7.83 2.03 21.23
N SER A 508 7.73 1.89 19.92
CA SER A 508 8.83 2.09 18.96
C SER A 508 9.31 3.55 18.80
N ASN A 509 8.61 4.52 19.39
CA ASN A 509 9.07 5.92 19.43
C ASN A 509 10.18 6.19 20.46
N ASN A 510 10.53 5.21 21.28
CA ASN A 510 11.50 5.36 22.38
C ASN A 510 12.94 5.11 21.97
#